data_e1b457065affe3f486de81915bee2c3e
#
_entry.id   e1b457065affe3f486de81915bee2c3e
#
_cell.length_a   1.000
_cell.length_b   1.000
_cell.length_c   1.000
_cell.angle_alpha   90.00
_cell.angle_beta   90.00
_cell.angle_gamma   90.00
#
_symmetry.space_group_name_H-M   'P 1'
#
loop_
_entity.id
_entity.type
_entity.pdbx_description
1 polymer ?
#
loop_
_entity_poly.entity_id
_entity_poly.type
_entity_poly.pdbx_seq_one_letter_code
_entity_poly.pdbx_strand_id
1 'polypeptide(L)'
;MNEFFASIKALIEKVNLIVLLLSLAVCIFVFKVWLTDLVWAAFVFCLAYPCITGIHKLIVHLYKKHQAKASIEKRNAQIEKEKQAKEEQAKAHLCTIYESLSDEAKKGLILLYRLPVPKDGLLNARIINEDSEEHNHIWSAVCKAYSIRIGNNTLVWRDSLLNKIIHINPDFYLVLEEKSKTFEM
;
A
#
# COMPACT_ATOMS: atom_id res chain seq x y z
N MET A 1 -22.48 7.71 15.00
CA MET A 1 -22.54 6.30 14.49
C MET A 1 -23.82 5.58 14.87
N ASN A 2 -24.33 5.72 16.11
CA ASN A 2 -25.56 5.03 16.55
C ASN A 2 -26.82 5.42 15.77
N GLU A 3 -26.97 6.68 15.37
CA GLU A 3 -28.13 7.14 14.59
C GLU A 3 -28.16 6.55 13.17
N PHE A 4 -27.01 6.36 12.55
CA PHE A 4 -26.93 5.72 11.25
C PHE A 4 -27.38 4.25 11.29
N PHE A 5 -26.96 3.50 12.31
CA PHE A 5 -27.43 2.13 12.50
C PHE A 5 -28.91 2.03 12.86
N ALA A 6 -29.43 2.97 13.66
CA ALA A 6 -30.86 3.05 13.94
C ALA A 6 -31.67 3.33 12.68
N SER A 7 -31.20 4.24 11.82
CA SER A 7 -31.84 4.54 10.53
C SER A 7 -31.84 3.34 9.58
N ILE A 8 -30.74 2.58 9.52
CA ILE A 8 -30.68 1.36 8.72
C ILE A 8 -31.60 0.28 9.25
N LYS A 9 -31.68 0.09 10.58
CA LYS A 9 -32.60 -0.87 11.20
C LYS A 9 -34.05 -0.51 10.90
N ALA A 10 -34.43 0.76 11.07
CA ALA A 10 -35.78 1.25 10.73
C ALA A 10 -36.09 1.10 9.22
N LEU A 11 -35.09 1.28 8.35
CA LEU A 11 -35.25 1.05 6.91
C LEU A 11 -35.45 -0.44 6.58
N ILE A 12 -34.72 -1.33 7.24
CA ILE A 12 -34.87 -2.79 7.07
C ILE A 12 -36.25 -3.25 7.55
N GLU A 13 -36.73 -2.73 8.69
CA GLU A 13 -38.08 -3.02 9.18
C GLU A 13 -39.17 -2.49 8.25
N LYS A 14 -38.99 -1.26 7.71
CA LYS A 14 -39.92 -0.71 6.70
C LYS A 14 -39.90 -1.50 5.39
N VAL A 15 -38.76 -1.98 4.96
CA VAL A 15 -38.64 -2.81 3.73
C VAL A 15 -39.34 -4.14 3.92
N ASN A 16 -39.26 -4.77 5.10
CA ASN A 16 -40.03 -5.99 5.39
C ASN A 16 -41.54 -5.74 5.35
N LEU A 17 -42.00 -4.59 5.85
CA LEU A 17 -43.37 -4.18 5.77
C LEU A 17 -43.82 -3.92 4.31
N ILE A 18 -42.99 -3.27 3.52
CA ILE A 18 -43.22 -3.02 2.07
C ILE A 18 -43.33 -4.33 1.30
N VAL A 19 -42.45 -5.29 1.58
CA VAL A 19 -42.50 -6.63 0.96
C VAL A 19 -43.79 -7.35 1.28
N LEU A 20 -44.23 -7.25 2.53
CA LEU A 20 -45.49 -7.83 2.99
C LEU A 20 -46.69 -7.15 2.32
N LEU A 21 -46.70 -5.83 2.23
CA LEU A 21 -47.77 -5.05 1.58
C LEU A 21 -47.82 -5.34 0.07
N LEU A 22 -46.66 -5.47 -0.59
CA LEU A 22 -46.55 -5.82 -2.02
C LEU A 22 -47.08 -7.22 -2.29
N SER A 23 -46.76 -8.22 -1.44
CA SER A 23 -47.23 -9.57 -1.60
C SER A 23 -48.74 -9.66 -1.36
N LEU A 24 -49.26 -8.88 -0.42
CA LEU A 24 -50.71 -8.77 -0.17
C LEU A 24 -51.43 -8.11 -1.36
N ALA A 25 -50.87 -7.04 -1.93
CA ALA A 25 -51.43 -6.34 -3.09
C ALA A 25 -51.48 -7.24 -4.31
N VAL A 26 -50.41 -8.04 -4.57
CA VAL A 26 -50.41 -9.07 -5.64
C VAL A 26 -51.47 -10.10 -5.40
N CYS A 27 -51.64 -10.59 -4.19
CA CYS A 27 -52.65 -11.54 -3.82
C CYS A 27 -54.09 -11.00 -4.08
N ILE A 28 -54.40 -9.77 -3.65
CA ILE A 28 -55.67 -9.11 -3.88
C ILE A 28 -55.92 -8.91 -5.38
N PHE A 29 -54.94 -8.48 -6.13
CA PHE A 29 -55.03 -8.29 -7.59
C PHE A 29 -55.34 -9.56 -8.32
N VAL A 30 -54.62 -10.66 -8.01
CA VAL A 30 -54.83 -11.98 -8.59
C VAL A 30 -56.24 -12.53 -8.24
N PHE A 31 -56.65 -12.36 -6.94
CA PHE A 31 -57.96 -12.76 -6.49
C PHE A 31 -59.10 -12.02 -7.23
N LYS A 32 -58.95 -10.70 -7.39
CA LYS A 32 -59.96 -9.84 -8.02
C LYS A 32 -60.08 -10.06 -9.52
N VAL A 33 -59.00 -10.39 -10.20
CA VAL A 33 -58.96 -10.45 -11.69
C VAL A 33 -59.06 -11.86 -12.23
N TRP A 34 -58.50 -12.88 -11.54
CA TRP A 34 -58.34 -14.20 -12.11
C TRP A 34 -58.94 -15.36 -11.29
N LEU A 35 -59.19 -15.13 -9.99
CA LEU A 35 -59.60 -16.25 -9.12
C LEU A 35 -60.78 -15.82 -8.24
N THR A 36 -61.82 -16.56 -8.34
CA THR A 36 -63.01 -16.43 -7.48
C THR A 36 -62.93 -17.27 -6.21
N ASP A 37 -61.89 -18.13 -6.12
CA ASP A 37 -61.71 -19.08 -5.04
C ASP A 37 -60.64 -18.63 -4.03
N LEU A 38 -61.01 -18.50 -2.77
CA LEU A 38 -60.16 -18.09 -1.67
C LEU A 38 -58.95 -19.01 -1.47
N VAL A 39 -59.12 -20.31 -1.76
CA VAL A 39 -58.05 -21.30 -1.61
C VAL A 39 -56.90 -21.05 -2.58
N TRP A 40 -57.19 -20.71 -3.82
CA TRP A 40 -56.21 -20.36 -4.83
C TRP A 40 -55.49 -19.03 -4.51
N ALA A 41 -56.20 -18.07 -3.97
CA ALA A 41 -55.59 -16.78 -3.52
C ALA A 41 -54.58 -17.00 -2.38
N ALA A 42 -54.91 -17.84 -1.40
CA ALA A 42 -54.00 -18.25 -0.34
C ALA A 42 -52.76 -19.00 -0.87
N PHE A 43 -52.94 -19.89 -1.86
CA PHE A 43 -51.82 -20.59 -2.48
C PHE A 43 -50.86 -19.64 -3.21
N VAL A 44 -51.38 -18.70 -3.99
CA VAL A 44 -50.56 -17.66 -4.67
C VAL A 44 -49.81 -16.82 -3.66
N PHE A 45 -50.42 -16.44 -2.54
CA PHE A 45 -49.75 -15.69 -1.47
C PHE A 45 -48.57 -16.49 -0.85
N CYS A 46 -48.82 -17.80 -0.58
CA CYS A 46 -47.77 -18.67 -0.03
C CYS A 46 -46.56 -18.83 -0.95
N LEU A 47 -46.75 -18.74 -2.28
CA LEU A 47 -45.67 -18.79 -3.24
C LEU A 47 -45.01 -17.43 -3.46
N ALA A 48 -45.77 -16.34 -3.55
CA ALA A 48 -45.28 -15.00 -3.83
C ALA A 48 -44.43 -14.45 -2.66
N TYR A 49 -44.85 -14.69 -1.43
CA TYR A 49 -44.13 -14.16 -0.24
C TYR A 49 -42.67 -14.68 -0.13
N PRO A 50 -42.38 -15.98 -0.18
CA PRO A 50 -41.00 -16.50 -0.14
C PRO A 50 -40.17 -16.05 -1.34
N CYS A 51 -40.78 -15.97 -2.55
CA CYS A 51 -40.07 -15.48 -3.73
C CYS A 51 -39.61 -14.03 -3.58
N ILE A 52 -40.51 -13.13 -3.17
CA ILE A 52 -40.19 -11.72 -2.98
C ILE A 52 -39.18 -11.55 -1.84
N THR A 53 -39.33 -12.31 -0.75
CA THR A 53 -38.38 -12.29 0.38
C THR A 53 -37.00 -12.81 -0.04
N GLY A 54 -36.94 -13.84 -0.87
CA GLY A 54 -35.72 -14.41 -1.43
C GLY A 54 -34.96 -13.40 -2.30
N ILE A 55 -35.69 -12.74 -3.22
CA ILE A 55 -35.12 -11.68 -4.08
C ILE A 55 -34.60 -10.53 -3.23
N HIS A 56 -35.37 -10.08 -2.25
CA HIS A 56 -34.93 -9.00 -1.35
C HIS A 56 -33.64 -9.37 -0.60
N LYS A 57 -33.55 -10.58 -0.02
CA LYS A 57 -32.34 -11.05 0.65
C LYS A 57 -31.15 -11.10 -0.29
N LEU A 58 -31.34 -11.53 -1.55
CA LEU A 58 -30.30 -11.56 -2.56
C LEU A 58 -29.78 -10.15 -2.87
N ILE A 59 -30.70 -9.20 -3.09
CA ILE A 59 -30.33 -7.78 -3.36
C ILE A 59 -29.53 -7.20 -2.19
N VAL A 60 -29.99 -7.39 -0.95
CA VAL A 60 -29.29 -6.91 0.24
C VAL A 60 -27.91 -7.56 0.37
N HIS A 61 -27.79 -8.86 0.08
CA HIS A 61 -26.51 -9.56 0.11
C HIS A 61 -25.52 -9.01 -0.94
N LEU A 62 -25.98 -8.82 -2.18
CA LEU A 62 -25.16 -8.24 -3.25
C LEU A 62 -24.73 -6.81 -2.92
N TYR A 63 -25.63 -6.00 -2.39
CA TYR A 63 -25.32 -4.63 -1.97
C TYR A 63 -24.26 -4.57 -0.86
N LYS A 64 -24.40 -5.41 0.19
CA LYS A 64 -23.40 -5.53 1.26
C LYS A 64 -22.04 -5.99 0.72
N LYS A 65 -22.03 -6.96 -0.21
CA LYS A 65 -20.80 -7.44 -0.85
C LYS A 65 -20.12 -6.35 -1.66
N HIS A 66 -20.90 -5.54 -2.38
CA HIS A 66 -20.38 -4.40 -3.14
C HIS A 66 -19.80 -3.31 -2.23
N GLN A 67 -20.50 -2.95 -1.15
CA GLN A 67 -20.00 -1.99 -0.17
C GLN A 67 -18.72 -2.48 0.52
N ALA A 68 -18.65 -3.77 0.89
CA ALA A 68 -17.45 -4.35 1.48
C ALA A 68 -16.24 -4.25 0.54
N LYS A 69 -16.42 -4.55 -0.76
CA LYS A 69 -15.35 -4.40 -1.75
C LYS A 69 -14.89 -2.94 -1.88
N ALA A 70 -15.81 -2.00 -1.99
CA ALA A 70 -15.49 -0.58 -2.10
C ALA A 70 -14.75 -0.03 -0.84
N SER A 71 -15.10 -0.53 0.34
CA SER A 71 -14.41 -0.15 1.58
C SER A 71 -12.98 -0.71 1.67
N ILE A 72 -12.77 -1.96 1.21
CA ILE A 72 -11.43 -2.58 1.13
C ILE A 72 -10.56 -1.82 0.14
N GLU A 73 -11.10 -1.49 -1.03
CA GLU A 73 -10.37 -0.74 -2.07
C GLU A 73 -9.93 0.65 -1.59
N LYS A 74 -10.84 1.37 -0.92
CA LYS A 74 -10.51 2.66 -0.29
C LYS A 74 -9.40 2.53 0.76
N ARG A 75 -9.48 1.49 1.60
CA ARG A 75 -8.48 1.22 2.63
C ARG A 75 -7.11 0.89 2.01
N ASN A 76 -7.09 0.06 0.97
CA ASN A 76 -5.85 -0.29 0.25
C ASN A 76 -5.22 0.94 -0.41
N ALA A 77 -6.03 1.79 -1.05
CA ALA A 77 -5.56 3.04 -1.64
C ALA A 77 -5.00 4.02 -0.58
N GLN A 78 -5.57 4.04 0.61
CA GLN A 78 -5.05 4.85 1.72
C GLN A 78 -3.72 4.30 2.25
N ILE A 79 -3.61 2.98 2.44
CA ILE A 79 -2.36 2.32 2.88
C ILE A 79 -1.24 2.60 1.86
N GLU A 80 -1.55 2.52 0.56
CA GLU A 80 -0.56 2.79 -0.49
C GLU A 80 -0.07 4.24 -0.46
N LYS A 81 -0.98 5.20 -0.28
CA LYS A 81 -0.61 6.62 -0.12
C LYS A 81 0.26 6.86 1.12
N GLU A 82 -0.08 6.24 2.24
CA GLU A 82 0.72 6.34 3.47
C GLU A 82 2.12 5.73 3.30
N LYS A 83 2.21 4.62 2.54
CA LYS A 83 3.49 3.98 2.22
C LYS A 83 4.35 4.88 1.35
N GLN A 84 3.79 5.44 0.28
CA GLN A 84 4.48 6.38 -0.61
C GLN A 84 4.95 7.62 0.15
N ALA A 85 4.11 8.21 1.00
CA ALA A 85 4.49 9.37 1.81
C ALA A 85 5.65 9.06 2.77
N LYS A 86 5.68 7.86 3.37
CA LYS A 86 6.80 7.43 4.22
C LYS A 86 8.09 7.22 3.43
N GLU A 87 8.00 6.64 2.23
CA GLU A 87 9.14 6.46 1.34
C GLU A 87 9.72 7.80 0.88
N GLU A 88 8.86 8.77 0.52
CA GLU A 88 9.28 10.14 0.18
C GLU A 88 9.93 10.86 1.37
N GLN A 89 9.36 10.73 2.57
CA GLN A 89 9.97 11.31 3.78
C GLN A 89 11.32 10.68 4.10
N ALA A 90 11.44 9.35 3.98
CA ALA A 90 12.72 8.66 4.17
C ALA A 90 13.76 9.14 3.14
N LYS A 91 13.38 9.25 1.87
CA LYS A 91 14.26 9.76 0.81
C LYS A 91 14.68 11.20 1.09
N ALA A 92 13.76 12.08 1.48
CA ALA A 92 14.07 13.48 1.82
C ALA A 92 15.04 13.56 3.00
N HIS A 93 14.88 12.73 4.02
CA HIS A 93 15.80 12.66 5.15
C HIS A 93 17.20 12.23 4.70
N LEU A 94 17.31 11.20 3.84
CA LEU A 94 18.59 10.76 3.30
C LEU A 94 19.27 11.83 2.44
N CYS A 95 18.52 12.59 1.64
CA CYS A 95 19.03 13.74 0.92
C CYS A 95 19.57 14.82 1.88
N THR A 96 18.88 15.08 2.98
CA THR A 96 19.36 16.02 4.01
C THR A 96 20.68 15.55 4.63
N ILE A 97 20.83 14.25 4.91
CA ILE A 97 22.09 13.67 5.39
C ILE A 97 23.19 13.92 4.35
N TYR A 98 22.93 13.62 3.07
CA TYR A 98 23.90 13.86 1.99
C TYR A 98 24.34 15.33 1.93
N GLU A 99 23.40 16.27 1.97
CA GLU A 99 23.71 17.70 1.89
C GLU A 99 24.50 18.20 3.11
N SER A 100 24.36 17.57 4.27
CA SER A 100 25.12 17.89 5.48
C SER A 100 26.57 17.40 5.47
N LEU A 101 26.94 16.53 4.49
CA LEU A 101 28.32 16.05 4.34
C LEU A 101 29.25 17.15 3.83
N SER A 102 30.54 17.03 4.20
CA SER A 102 31.58 17.87 3.59
C SER A 102 31.72 17.60 2.10
N ASP A 103 32.14 18.55 1.33
CA ASP A 103 32.34 18.43 -0.12
C ASP A 103 33.31 17.30 -0.47
N GLU A 104 34.35 17.10 0.35
CA GLU A 104 35.28 15.97 0.17
C GLU A 104 34.58 14.63 0.37
N ALA A 105 33.70 14.50 1.39
CA ALA A 105 32.96 13.28 1.63
C ALA A 105 31.92 13.01 0.52
N LYS A 106 31.25 14.05 0.01
CA LYS A 106 30.33 13.95 -1.13
C LYS A 106 31.06 13.45 -2.37
N LYS A 107 32.21 14.05 -2.70
CA LYS A 107 33.04 13.59 -3.83
C LYS A 107 33.50 12.15 -3.65
N GLY A 108 34.03 11.82 -2.46
CA GLY A 108 34.47 10.45 -2.15
C GLY A 108 33.37 9.43 -2.30
N LEU A 109 32.15 9.72 -1.84
CA LEU A 109 30.99 8.83 -1.96
C LEU A 109 30.55 8.63 -3.42
N ILE A 110 30.58 9.69 -4.23
CA ILE A 110 30.26 9.59 -5.67
C ILE A 110 31.32 8.76 -6.41
N LEU A 111 32.59 9.00 -6.12
CA LEU A 111 33.68 8.21 -6.69
C LEU A 111 33.58 6.75 -6.23
N LEU A 112 33.31 6.49 -4.95
CA LEU A 112 33.08 5.16 -4.44
C LEU A 112 31.91 4.48 -5.18
N TYR A 113 30.79 5.19 -5.40
CA TYR A 113 29.64 4.68 -6.13
C TYR A 113 30.00 4.22 -7.56
N ARG A 114 30.92 4.91 -8.22
CA ARG A 114 31.38 4.62 -9.58
C ARG A 114 32.38 3.46 -9.67
N LEU A 115 32.94 3.00 -8.55
CA LEU A 115 33.83 1.84 -8.55
C LEU A 115 33.12 0.56 -9.01
N PRO A 116 33.87 -0.42 -9.52
CA PRO A 116 33.28 -1.67 -10.03
C PRO A 116 32.58 -2.46 -8.92
N VAL A 117 31.46 -3.05 -9.29
CA VAL A 117 30.69 -3.96 -8.43
C VAL A 117 31.37 -5.35 -8.48
N PRO A 118 31.49 -6.06 -7.35
CA PRO A 118 31.93 -7.46 -7.34
C PRO A 118 31.05 -8.34 -8.24
N LYS A 119 31.62 -9.28 -8.98
CA LYS A 119 30.88 -10.16 -9.91
C LYS A 119 29.76 -10.93 -9.23
N ASP A 120 29.99 -11.36 -8.00
CA ASP A 120 29.05 -12.12 -7.18
C ASP A 120 28.51 -11.30 -6.00
N GLY A 121 28.66 -9.98 -6.06
CA GLY A 121 28.35 -9.06 -4.96
C GLY A 121 26.98 -8.40 -5.07
N LEU A 122 26.56 -7.83 -3.94
CA LEU A 122 25.38 -6.97 -3.87
C LEU A 122 25.62 -5.68 -4.65
N LEU A 123 24.58 -5.11 -5.24
CA LEU A 123 24.63 -3.86 -6.02
C LEU A 123 25.25 -2.69 -5.23
N ASN A 124 25.09 -2.71 -3.91
CA ASN A 124 25.65 -1.70 -3.01
C ASN A 124 27.08 -1.98 -2.53
N ALA A 125 27.72 -3.04 -2.99
CA ALA A 125 29.11 -3.35 -2.71
C ALA A 125 30.05 -2.77 -3.78
N ARG A 126 31.25 -2.34 -3.35
CA ARG A 126 32.30 -1.80 -4.23
C ARG A 126 33.66 -2.42 -3.88
N ILE A 127 34.46 -2.63 -4.90
CA ILE A 127 35.82 -3.17 -4.72
C ILE A 127 36.81 -2.01 -4.62
N ILE A 128 37.62 -2.02 -3.55
CA ILE A 128 38.75 -1.11 -3.38
C ILE A 128 40.04 -1.91 -3.59
N ASN A 129 40.96 -1.36 -4.38
CA ASN A 129 42.30 -1.84 -4.47
C ASN A 129 43.22 -1.04 -3.53
N GLU A 130 43.73 -1.66 -2.49
CA GLU A 130 44.61 -1.03 -1.49
C GLU A 130 45.93 -0.54 -2.04
N ASP A 131 46.38 -1.11 -3.17
CA ASP A 131 47.62 -0.71 -3.85
C ASP A 131 47.46 0.54 -4.75
N SER A 132 46.20 1.02 -4.90
CA SER A 132 45.87 2.19 -5.70
C SER A 132 45.81 3.45 -4.82
N GLU A 133 46.64 4.43 -5.13
CA GLU A 133 46.59 5.76 -4.45
C GLU A 133 45.22 6.42 -4.61
N GLU A 134 44.58 6.29 -5.78
CA GLU A 134 43.25 6.83 -6.05
C GLU A 134 42.21 6.20 -5.14
N HIS A 135 42.20 4.87 -4.98
CA HIS A 135 41.26 4.17 -4.11
C HIS A 135 41.50 4.48 -2.62
N ASN A 136 42.75 4.70 -2.24
CA ASN A 136 43.11 5.14 -0.88
C ASN A 136 42.60 6.56 -0.59
N HIS A 137 42.70 7.46 -1.59
CA HIS A 137 42.13 8.81 -1.50
C HIS A 137 40.60 8.76 -1.36
N ILE A 138 39.91 7.97 -2.18
CA ILE A 138 38.46 7.77 -2.10
C ILE A 138 38.09 7.29 -0.69
N TRP A 139 38.81 6.25 -0.19
CA TRP A 139 38.53 5.71 1.14
C TRP A 139 38.76 6.72 2.24
N SER A 140 39.85 7.48 2.20
CA SER A 140 40.13 8.53 3.18
C SER A 140 39.04 9.60 3.24
N ALA A 141 38.53 10.00 2.07
CA ALA A 141 37.41 10.96 1.99
C ALA A 141 36.11 10.36 2.55
N VAL A 142 35.84 9.10 2.27
CA VAL A 142 34.64 8.40 2.73
C VAL A 142 34.71 8.08 4.22
N CYS A 143 35.89 7.85 4.80
CA CYS A 143 36.07 7.61 6.23
C CYS A 143 35.52 8.77 7.09
N LYS A 144 35.53 10.02 6.57
CA LYS A 144 34.90 11.16 7.26
C LYS A 144 33.37 11.00 7.38
N ALA A 145 32.75 10.25 6.49
CA ALA A 145 31.31 9.93 6.52
C ALA A 145 30.99 8.61 7.27
N TYR A 146 32.02 7.82 7.63
CA TYR A 146 31.84 6.51 8.27
C TYR A 146 31.13 6.58 9.63
N SER A 147 31.29 7.67 10.37
CA SER A 147 30.64 7.87 11.67
C SER A 147 29.14 8.19 11.57
N ILE A 148 28.64 8.50 10.36
CA ILE A 148 27.25 8.87 10.15
C ILE A 148 26.40 7.62 10.10
N ARG A 149 25.36 7.59 10.93
CA ARG A 149 24.41 6.49 11.01
C ARG A 149 23.09 6.83 10.33
N ILE A 150 22.54 5.86 9.62
CA ILE A 150 21.17 5.87 9.10
C ILE A 150 20.42 4.78 9.85
N GLY A 151 19.59 5.19 10.82
CA GLY A 151 18.95 4.24 11.74
C GLY A 151 20.01 3.47 12.56
N ASN A 152 19.97 2.15 12.47
CA ASN A 152 20.91 1.26 13.19
C ASN A 152 22.22 0.99 12.39
N ASN A 153 22.29 1.41 11.15
CA ASN A 153 23.40 1.10 10.25
C ASN A 153 24.27 2.34 9.98
N THR A 154 25.54 2.13 9.66
CA THR A 154 26.43 3.19 9.17
C THR A 154 26.14 3.49 7.69
N LEU A 155 26.51 4.69 7.25
CA LEU A 155 26.36 5.14 5.85
C LEU A 155 27.13 4.23 4.89
N VAL A 156 28.35 3.89 5.30
CA VAL A 156 29.25 2.97 4.61
C VAL A 156 29.94 2.09 5.63
N TRP A 157 30.24 0.86 5.28
CA TRP A 157 31.04 -0.04 6.12
C TRP A 157 31.96 -0.90 5.27
N ARG A 158 33.06 -1.33 5.87
CA ARG A 158 34.01 -2.25 5.25
C ARG A 158 33.75 -3.66 5.70
N ASP A 159 33.83 -4.61 4.79
CA ASP A 159 33.69 -6.02 5.15
C ASP A 159 34.88 -6.43 6.02
N SER A 160 34.59 -7.04 7.18
CA SER A 160 35.63 -7.49 8.13
C SER A 160 36.42 -8.69 7.64
N LEU A 161 35.84 -9.50 6.75
CA LEU A 161 36.46 -10.71 6.21
C LEU A 161 37.19 -10.43 4.88
N LEU A 162 36.65 -9.49 4.09
CA LEU A 162 37.17 -9.11 2.78
C LEU A 162 37.48 -7.60 2.82
N ASN A 163 38.61 -7.23 3.37
CA ASN A 163 39.05 -5.83 3.51
C ASN A 163 38.97 -4.99 2.24
N LYS A 164 38.85 -5.65 1.09
CA LYS A 164 38.75 -5.02 -0.24
C LYS A 164 37.33 -4.63 -0.65
N ILE A 165 36.32 -4.99 0.13
CA ILE A 165 34.92 -4.71 -0.20
C ILE A 165 34.37 -3.67 0.76
N ILE A 166 33.81 -2.60 0.19
CA ILE A 166 33.08 -1.56 0.90
C ILE A 166 31.61 -1.67 0.52
N HIS A 167 30.76 -1.64 1.50
CA HIS A 167 29.33 -1.61 1.33
C HIS A 167 28.81 -0.20 1.55
N ILE A 168 27.91 0.24 0.68
CA ILE A 168 27.13 1.46 0.83
C ILE A 168 25.78 1.04 1.43
N ASN A 169 25.21 1.84 2.34
CA ASN A 169 23.89 1.58 2.87
C ASN A 169 22.86 1.49 1.73
N PRO A 170 22.07 0.41 1.64
CA PRO A 170 21.14 0.21 0.52
C PRO A 170 20.14 1.36 0.33
N ASP A 171 19.65 1.93 1.43
CA ASP A 171 18.71 3.06 1.37
C ASP A 171 19.38 4.32 0.83
N PHE A 172 20.66 4.50 1.14
CA PHE A 172 21.45 5.65 0.68
C PHE A 172 21.95 5.49 -0.75
N TYR A 173 22.04 4.26 -1.25
CA TYR A 173 22.50 3.96 -2.60
C TYR A 173 21.68 4.68 -3.68
N LEU A 174 20.36 4.73 -3.51
CA LEU A 174 19.46 5.42 -4.45
C LEU A 174 19.71 6.95 -4.49
N VAL A 175 20.07 7.54 -3.37
CA VAL A 175 20.44 8.97 -3.30
C VAL A 175 21.75 9.21 -4.05
N LEU A 176 22.73 8.32 -3.88
CA LEU A 176 24.01 8.44 -4.61
C LEU A 176 23.83 8.23 -6.10
N GLU A 177 22.95 7.32 -6.52
CA GLU A 177 22.62 7.12 -7.93
C GLU A 177 22.09 8.41 -8.57
N GLU A 178 21.17 9.09 -7.91
CA GLU A 178 20.59 10.35 -8.39
C GLU A 178 21.64 11.46 -8.43
N LYS A 179 22.42 11.63 -7.35
CA LYS A 179 23.45 12.66 -7.25
C LYS A 179 24.62 12.41 -8.19
N SER A 180 24.96 11.17 -8.49
CA SER A 180 26.03 10.82 -9.42
C SER A 180 25.73 11.23 -10.86
N LYS A 181 24.47 11.34 -11.26
CA LYS A 181 24.01 11.80 -12.58
C LYS A 181 24.17 13.33 -12.75
N THR A 182 24.08 14.07 -11.65
CA THR A 182 24.19 15.54 -11.64
C THR A 182 25.61 16.04 -11.34
N PHE A 183 26.51 15.13 -10.94
CA PHE A 183 27.89 15.48 -10.61
C PHE A 183 28.75 15.44 -11.88
N GLU A 184 28.99 16.63 -12.46
CA GLU A 184 29.99 16.84 -13.48
C GLU A 184 31.39 16.98 -12.82
N MET A 185 32.35 16.21 -13.32
CA MET A 185 33.75 16.27 -12.85
C MET A 185 34.48 17.46 -13.45
#